data_7e43ce5993f5eb5c5f2b7fc1c46e344c
#
_entry.id   7e43ce5993f5eb5c5f2b7fc1c46e344c
#
_cell.length_a   1.000
_cell.length_b   1.000
_cell.length_c   1.000
_cell.angle_alpha   90.00
_cell.angle_beta   90.00
_cell.angle_gamma   90.00
#
_symmetry.space_group_name_H-M   'P 1'
#
loop_
_entity.id
_entity.type
_entity.pdbx_description
1 polymer ?
#
loop_
_entity_poly.entity_id
_entity_poly.type
_entity_poly.pdbx_seq_one_letter_code
_entity_poly.pdbx_strand_id
1 'polypeptide(L)'
;MFEDERDDKIYNLIITKGTDFNNEYAQFTEKLFSKVDFLWKESISGSYASAGKSFYEKVDRIILLAGLYKDNTELFEVLLKAAEEYEIPIVLVRPLGLEEVPEILEEKAATIVGWNANCIVDSIKDAPETMKKK
;
A
#
# COMPACT_ATOMS: atom_id res chain seq x y z
N MET A 1 20.34 23.25 8.54
CA MET A 1 19.85 23.02 8.63
C MET A 1 19.51 22.39 8.56
N PHE A 2 19.26 22.11 8.61
CA PHE A 2 18.77 21.68 8.63
C PHE A 2 17.99 21.46 8.49
N GLU A 3 18.53 21.79 8.44
CA GLU A 3 17.84 21.76 8.06
C GLU A 3 16.73 21.12 8.29
N ASP A 4 16.21 21.50 8.09
CA ASP A 4 14.90 21.02 8.36
C ASP A 4 14.72 19.61 7.82
N GLU A 5 14.55 18.66 8.69
CA GLU A 5 14.49 17.25 8.31
C GLU A 5 13.09 16.76 8.07
N ARG A 6 12.10 17.59 8.27
CA ARG A 6 10.73 17.13 8.14
C ARG A 6 10.38 16.79 6.72
N ASP A 7 9.66 15.69 6.58
CA ASP A 7 9.14 15.24 5.31
C ASP A 7 7.72 15.76 5.16
N ASP A 8 7.56 16.82 4.40
CA ASP A 8 6.24 17.43 4.22
C ASP A 8 5.44 16.80 3.11
N LYS A 9 5.97 15.78 2.50
CA LYS A 9 5.26 15.11 1.41
C LYS A 9 4.00 14.46 1.90
N ILE A 10 2.93 14.59 1.12
CA ILE A 10 1.68 13.91 1.37
C ILE A 10 1.63 12.71 0.46
N TYR A 11 1.63 11.52 1.06
CA TYR A 11 1.65 10.28 0.28
C TYR A 11 0.24 9.90 -0.12
N ASN A 12 0.05 9.66 -1.40
CA ASN A 12 -1.24 9.21 -1.93
C ASN A 12 -1.20 7.70 -2.04
N LEU A 13 -2.04 7.05 -1.27
CA LEU A 13 -1.99 5.60 -1.10
C LEU A 13 -3.26 4.95 -1.61
N ILE A 14 -3.10 3.82 -2.30
CA ILE A 14 -4.22 2.90 -2.52
C ILE A 14 -4.08 1.84 -1.43
N ILE A 15 -5.16 1.63 -0.67
CA ILE A 15 -5.15 0.65 0.40
C ILE A 15 -6.26 -0.36 0.11
N THR A 16 -5.91 -1.65 0.05
CA THR A 16 -6.92 -2.67 -0.24
C THR A 16 -7.96 -2.72 0.87
N LYS A 17 -9.19 -2.96 0.48
CA LYS A 17 -10.31 -3.10 1.40
C LYS A 17 -11.03 -4.40 1.09
N GLY A 18 -11.63 -4.98 2.12
CA GLY A 18 -12.45 -6.16 1.93
C GLY A 18 -13.85 -5.79 1.51
N THR A 19 -14.62 -6.79 1.15
CA THR A 19 -16.00 -6.58 0.76
C THR A 19 -16.93 -6.53 1.96
N ASP A 20 -16.49 -7.08 3.09
CA ASP A 20 -17.29 -7.09 4.31
C ASP A 20 -16.60 -6.26 5.36
N PHE A 21 -17.05 -6.42 6.60
CA PHE A 21 -16.38 -5.77 7.71
C PHE A 21 -14.94 -6.16 7.68
N ASN A 22 -14.12 -5.15 7.64
CA ASN A 22 -12.73 -5.39 7.37
C ASN A 22 -11.88 -4.81 8.48
N ASN A 23 -11.61 -5.66 9.46
CA ASN A 23 -10.80 -5.22 10.57
C ASN A 23 -9.40 -4.87 10.16
N GLU A 24 -8.87 -5.57 9.16
CA GLU A 24 -7.49 -5.28 8.75
C GLU A 24 -7.36 -3.89 8.15
N TYR A 25 -8.32 -3.51 7.30
CA TYR A 25 -8.27 -2.17 6.75
C TYR A 25 -8.38 -1.12 7.85
N ALA A 26 -9.33 -1.30 8.76
CA ALA A 26 -9.53 -0.33 9.82
C ALA A 26 -8.31 -0.24 10.72
N GLN A 27 -7.73 -1.37 11.07
CA GLN A 27 -6.54 -1.37 11.92
C GLN A 27 -5.34 -0.76 11.24
N PHE A 28 -5.22 -0.99 9.94
CA PHE A 28 -4.11 -0.42 9.19
C PHE A 28 -4.21 1.10 9.18
N THR A 29 -5.39 1.64 8.83
CA THR A 29 -5.53 3.09 8.78
C THR A 29 -5.39 3.71 10.14
N GLU A 30 -5.83 3.01 11.17
CA GLU A 30 -5.66 3.52 12.53
C GLU A 30 -4.19 3.66 12.87
N LYS A 31 -3.37 2.70 12.44
CA LYS A 31 -1.94 2.81 12.69
C LYS A 31 -1.32 4.00 11.96
N LEU A 32 -1.79 4.26 10.75
CA LEU A 32 -1.31 5.44 10.03
C LEU A 32 -1.70 6.72 10.75
N PHE A 33 -2.94 6.80 11.24
CA PHE A 33 -3.39 7.99 11.94
C PHE A 33 -2.65 8.20 13.24
N SER A 34 -2.12 7.15 13.83
CA SER A 34 -1.38 7.28 15.08
C SER A 34 -0.05 7.99 14.89
N LYS A 35 0.41 8.13 13.64
CA LYS A 35 1.69 8.77 13.35
C LYS A 35 1.43 10.18 12.87
N VAL A 36 1.39 11.13 13.81
CA VAL A 36 0.99 12.50 13.48
C VAL A 36 1.94 13.17 12.51
N ASP A 37 3.17 12.69 12.43
CA ASP A 37 4.16 13.30 11.52
C ASP A 37 4.06 12.76 10.10
N PHE A 38 3.21 11.79 9.86
CA PHE A 38 3.10 11.16 8.56
C PHE A 38 1.86 11.66 7.85
N LEU A 39 2.02 12.33 6.73
CA LEU A 39 0.92 12.90 5.98
C LEU A 39 0.57 11.99 4.83
N TRP A 40 -0.71 11.65 4.71
CA TRP A 40 -1.15 10.74 3.66
C TRP A 40 -2.60 10.99 3.30
N LYS A 41 -2.97 10.56 2.11
CA LYS A 41 -4.33 10.55 1.64
C LYS A 41 -4.60 9.24 0.96
N GLU A 42 -5.83 8.80 0.99
CA GLU A 42 -6.20 7.58 0.29
C GLU A 42 -6.70 7.92 -1.10
N SER A 43 -6.15 7.25 -2.11
CA SER A 43 -6.59 7.40 -3.49
C SER A 43 -7.65 6.35 -3.76
N ILE A 44 -8.86 6.78 -4.02
CA ILE A 44 -9.99 5.88 -4.15
C ILE A 44 -10.60 6.03 -5.53
N SER A 45 -10.91 4.91 -6.15
CA SER A 45 -11.60 4.88 -7.43
C SER A 45 -12.81 3.99 -7.31
N GLY A 46 -13.88 4.35 -8.01
CA GLY A 46 -15.03 3.47 -8.09
C GLY A 46 -14.71 2.15 -8.75
N SER A 47 -13.76 2.16 -9.67
CA SER A 47 -13.30 0.93 -10.29
C SER A 47 -11.82 1.07 -10.60
N TYR A 48 -10.98 0.34 -9.86
CA TYR A 48 -9.56 0.40 -10.12
C TYR A 48 -9.21 -0.22 -11.47
N ALA A 49 -10.02 -1.19 -11.91
CA ALA A 49 -9.77 -1.80 -13.21
C ALA A 49 -9.98 -0.83 -14.36
N SER A 50 -10.88 0.13 -14.17
CA SER A 50 -11.20 1.10 -15.22
C SER A 50 -10.45 2.41 -15.06
N ALA A 51 -9.79 2.61 -13.94
CA ALA A 51 -9.07 3.85 -13.71
C ALA A 51 -7.91 3.94 -14.68
N GLY A 52 -7.66 5.15 -15.15
CA GLY A 52 -6.65 5.34 -16.16
C GLY A 52 -5.38 5.94 -15.62
N LYS A 53 -4.55 6.35 -16.56
CA LYS A 53 -3.24 6.87 -16.23
C LYS A 53 -3.31 8.09 -15.31
N SER A 54 -4.26 8.98 -15.55
CA SER A 54 -4.33 10.21 -14.76
C SER A 54 -4.58 9.91 -13.30
N PHE A 55 -5.33 8.83 -13.00
CA PHE A 55 -5.55 8.44 -11.62
C PHE A 55 -4.27 7.86 -11.01
N TYR A 56 -3.68 6.88 -11.72
CA TYR A 56 -2.54 6.16 -11.16
C TYR A 56 -1.27 7.00 -11.09
N GLU A 57 -1.15 7.99 -11.94
CA GLU A 57 0.04 8.85 -11.89
C GLU A 57 0.18 9.56 -10.57
N LYS A 58 -0.92 9.77 -9.87
CA LYS A 58 -0.90 10.50 -8.61
C LYS A 58 -0.72 9.60 -7.41
N VAL A 59 -0.67 8.30 -7.62
CA VAL A 59 -0.54 7.34 -6.53
C VAL A 59 0.93 7.11 -6.22
N ASP A 60 1.29 7.23 -4.95
CA ASP A 60 2.68 7.05 -4.54
C ASP A 60 2.98 5.63 -4.16
N ARG A 61 2.05 4.93 -3.52
CA ARG A 61 2.26 3.56 -3.08
C ARG A 61 0.95 2.81 -3.14
N ILE A 62 1.03 1.51 -3.38
CA ILE A 62 -0.11 0.63 -3.29
C ILE A 62 0.11 -0.27 -2.09
N ILE A 63 -0.84 -0.23 -1.15
CA ILE A 63 -0.73 -1.01 0.07
C ILE A 63 -1.60 -2.25 -0.08
N LEU A 64 -0.99 -3.42 -0.04
CA LEU A 64 -1.70 -4.68 -0.13
C LEU A 64 -1.73 -5.32 1.25
N LEU A 65 -2.93 -5.43 1.80
CA LEU A 65 -3.11 -6.12 3.08
C LEU A 65 -3.29 -7.59 2.79
N ALA A 66 -2.23 -8.36 2.99
CA ALA A 66 -2.18 -9.75 2.50
C ALA A 66 -3.32 -10.61 3.06
N GLY A 67 -3.79 -10.29 4.26
CA GLY A 67 -4.86 -11.06 4.86
C GLY A 67 -6.18 -10.97 4.11
N LEU A 68 -6.32 -10.02 3.20
CA LEU A 68 -7.54 -9.85 2.43
C LEU A 68 -7.48 -10.52 1.07
N TYR A 69 -6.34 -11.09 0.71
CA TYR A 69 -6.14 -11.60 -0.65
C TYR A 69 -7.13 -12.70 -1.02
N LYS A 70 -7.35 -13.61 -0.10
CA LYS A 70 -8.11 -14.81 -0.37
C LYS A 70 -9.52 -14.50 -0.87
N ASP A 71 -10.14 -13.49 -0.27
CA ASP A 71 -11.52 -13.13 -0.61
C ASP A 71 -11.60 -11.99 -1.61
N ASN A 72 -10.47 -11.48 -2.07
CA ASN A 72 -10.45 -10.31 -2.93
C ASN A 72 -9.40 -10.45 -4.03
N THR A 73 -9.27 -11.65 -4.58
CA THR A 73 -8.19 -11.90 -5.55
C THR A 73 -8.30 -11.01 -6.77
N GLU A 74 -9.51 -10.72 -7.22
CA GLU A 74 -9.66 -9.87 -8.41
C GLU A 74 -9.10 -8.48 -8.17
N LEU A 75 -9.41 -7.90 -7.00
CA LEU A 75 -8.90 -6.58 -6.69
C LEU A 75 -7.38 -6.60 -6.63
N PHE A 76 -6.82 -7.62 -5.99
CA PHE A 76 -5.36 -7.70 -5.89
C PHE A 76 -4.73 -7.85 -7.27
N GLU A 77 -5.34 -8.63 -8.16
CA GLU A 77 -4.80 -8.78 -9.50
C GLU A 77 -4.82 -7.46 -10.26
N VAL A 78 -5.90 -6.70 -10.14
CA VAL A 78 -5.98 -5.41 -10.78
C VAL A 78 -4.87 -4.49 -10.26
N LEU A 79 -4.67 -4.47 -8.95
CA LEU A 79 -3.67 -3.58 -8.38
C LEU A 79 -2.25 -4.03 -8.69
N LEU A 80 -2.02 -5.34 -8.75
CA LEU A 80 -0.69 -5.83 -9.15
C LEU A 80 -0.37 -5.40 -10.57
N LYS A 81 -1.34 -5.49 -11.46
CA LYS A 81 -1.12 -5.05 -12.84
C LYS A 81 -0.88 -3.56 -12.91
N ALA A 82 -1.66 -2.79 -12.16
CA ALA A 82 -1.48 -1.34 -12.17
C ALA A 82 -0.12 -0.95 -11.63
N ALA A 83 0.32 -1.64 -10.57
CA ALA A 83 1.63 -1.35 -10.01
C ALA A 83 2.73 -1.59 -11.03
N GLU A 84 2.60 -2.66 -11.80
CA GLU A 84 3.59 -2.96 -12.81
C GLU A 84 3.52 -1.97 -13.96
N GLU A 85 2.32 -1.69 -14.42
CA GLU A 85 2.14 -0.81 -15.57
C GLU A 85 2.57 0.62 -15.28
N TYR A 86 2.25 1.11 -14.10
CA TYR A 86 2.53 2.50 -13.75
C TYR A 86 3.73 2.65 -12.82
N GLU A 87 4.42 1.55 -12.58
CA GLU A 87 5.66 1.55 -11.78
C GLU A 87 5.44 2.13 -10.39
N ILE A 88 4.39 1.66 -9.73
CA ILE A 88 4.07 2.10 -8.39
C ILE A 88 4.54 1.04 -7.39
N PRO A 89 5.36 1.44 -6.41
CA PRO A 89 5.85 0.46 -5.43
C PRO A 89 4.73 -0.12 -4.60
N ILE A 90 4.85 -1.40 -4.29
CA ILE A 90 3.89 -2.12 -3.46
C ILE A 90 4.46 -2.31 -2.07
N VAL A 91 3.71 -1.90 -1.06
CA VAL A 91 4.03 -2.22 0.33
C VAL A 91 3.07 -3.32 0.75
N LEU A 92 3.60 -4.48 1.06
CA LEU A 92 2.80 -5.64 1.42
C LEU A 92 2.78 -5.78 2.93
N VAL A 93 1.58 -5.80 3.50
CA VAL A 93 1.41 -5.93 4.94
C VAL A 93 1.00 -7.37 5.24
N ARG A 94 1.71 -8.02 6.16
CA ARG A 94 1.45 -9.40 6.49
C ARG A 94 0.05 -9.58 7.07
N PRO A 95 -0.53 -10.79 6.99
CA PRO A 95 -1.82 -11.01 7.62
C PRO A 95 -1.75 -10.78 9.13
N LEU A 96 -2.88 -10.41 9.71
CA LEU A 96 -2.95 -10.24 11.16
C LEU A 96 -2.73 -11.54 11.91
N GLY A 97 -3.19 -12.65 11.35
CA GLY A 97 -3.04 -13.94 12.01
C GLY A 97 -1.76 -14.63 11.64
N LEU A 98 -1.78 -15.94 11.78
CA LEU A 98 -0.60 -16.74 11.50
C LEU A 98 -0.58 -17.25 10.07
N GLU A 99 -1.46 -16.74 9.24
CA GLU A 99 -1.51 -17.14 7.85
C GLU A 99 -0.26 -16.74 7.12
N GLU A 100 0.09 -17.52 6.13
CA GLU A 100 1.25 -17.23 5.34
C GLU A 100 0.92 -16.19 4.27
N VAL A 101 1.93 -15.45 3.87
CA VAL A 101 1.78 -14.50 2.78
C VAL A 101 1.78 -15.27 1.46
N PRO A 102 0.80 -15.03 0.59
CA PRO A 102 0.81 -15.67 -0.73
C PRO A 102 2.08 -15.32 -1.49
N GLU A 103 2.67 -16.34 -2.09
CA GLU A 103 3.95 -16.18 -2.76
C GLU A 103 3.89 -15.17 -3.89
N ILE A 104 2.76 -15.15 -4.62
CA ILE A 104 2.65 -14.22 -5.74
C ILE A 104 2.73 -12.77 -5.25
N LEU A 105 2.24 -12.52 -4.05
CA LEU A 105 2.32 -11.17 -3.50
C LEU A 105 3.74 -10.83 -3.07
N GLU A 106 4.42 -11.81 -2.48
CA GLU A 106 5.80 -11.58 -2.06
C GLU A 106 6.68 -11.23 -3.24
N GLU A 107 6.45 -11.90 -4.36
CA GLU A 107 7.28 -11.66 -5.54
C GLU A 107 7.13 -10.27 -6.10
N LYS A 108 5.97 -9.67 -5.93
CA LYS A 108 5.69 -8.36 -6.52
C LYS A 108 5.92 -7.20 -5.57
N ALA A 109 6.13 -7.47 -4.30
CA ALA A 109 6.22 -6.40 -3.31
C ALA A 109 7.58 -5.74 -3.34
N ALA A 110 7.59 -4.41 -3.20
CA ALA A 110 8.83 -3.69 -3.00
C ALA A 110 9.34 -3.88 -1.59
N THR A 111 8.43 -4.02 -0.64
CA THR A 111 8.79 -4.27 0.74
C THR A 111 7.66 -5.00 1.44
N ILE A 112 7.99 -5.76 2.46
CA ILE A 112 7.02 -6.51 3.24
C ILE A 112 7.16 -6.10 4.69
N VAL A 113 6.03 -5.81 5.34
CA VAL A 113 6.08 -5.26 6.68
C VAL A 113 4.99 -5.89 7.55
N GLY A 114 5.25 -5.92 8.85
CA GLY A 114 4.26 -6.39 9.82
C GLY A 114 3.38 -5.25 10.32
N TRP A 115 2.80 -5.43 11.51
CA TRP A 115 1.77 -4.52 12.01
C TRP A 115 2.29 -3.50 13.01
N ASN A 116 3.50 -3.07 12.86
CA ASN A 116 4.07 -2.02 13.69
C ASN A 116 3.95 -0.69 12.97
N ALA A 117 3.37 0.32 13.62
CA ALA A 117 3.10 1.59 12.96
C ALA A 117 4.37 2.24 12.44
N ASN A 118 5.45 2.20 13.23
CA ASN A 118 6.70 2.79 12.77
C ASN A 118 7.26 2.06 11.56
N CYS A 119 7.20 0.74 11.58
CA CYS A 119 7.70 -0.04 10.45
C CYS A 119 6.87 0.21 9.21
N ILE A 120 5.56 0.33 9.37
CA ILE A 120 4.68 0.59 8.24
C ILE A 120 5.02 1.93 7.60
N VAL A 121 5.12 2.98 8.41
CA VAL A 121 5.42 4.30 7.88
C VAL A 121 6.79 4.34 7.24
N ASP A 122 7.78 3.72 7.89
CA ASP A 122 9.13 3.68 7.32
C ASP A 122 9.12 2.95 5.98
N SER A 123 8.37 1.87 5.87
CA SER A 123 8.30 1.14 4.61
C SER A 123 7.67 1.97 3.51
N ILE A 124 6.65 2.73 3.85
CA ILE A 124 6.02 3.59 2.85
C ILE A 124 6.99 4.65 2.36
N LYS A 125 7.71 5.27 3.28
CA LYS A 125 8.64 6.33 2.91
C LYS A 125 9.86 5.81 2.17
N ASP A 126 10.33 4.62 2.54
CA ASP A 126 11.59 4.11 2.01
C ASP A 126 11.44 3.30 0.74
N ALA A 127 10.21 2.99 0.34
CA ALA A 127 10.01 2.23 -0.89
C ALA A 127 10.59 3.00 -2.06
N PRO A 128 11.16 2.30 -3.06
CA PRO A 128 11.69 3.02 -4.22
C PRO A 128 10.61 3.79 -4.94
N GLU A 129 11.00 4.86 -5.59
CA GLU A 129 10.03 5.68 -6.29
C GLU A 129 9.38 4.94 -7.44
N THR A 130 10.08 3.99 -8.04
CA THR A 130 9.49 3.16 -9.08
C THR A 130 9.91 1.73 -8.87
N MET A 131 9.13 0.82 -9.46
CA MET A 131 9.41 -0.61 -9.40
C MET A 131 10.23 -1.02 -10.59
N LYS A 132 11.43 -0.53 -10.65
CA LYS A 132 12.26 -0.80 -11.82
C LYS A 132 12.76 -2.22 -11.82
N LYS A 133 12.76 -2.80 -13.01
CA LYS A 133 13.33 -4.12 -13.18
C LYS A 133 14.82 -4.03 -13.33
N LYS A 134 15.47 -5.01 -12.80
CA LYS A 134 16.92 -5.08 -12.96
C LYS A 134 17.30 -5.86 -14.16
#